data_abdfaac85cdb17d66a80e6681501c5af
#
_entry.id   abdfaac85cdb17d66a80e6681501c5af
#
_cell.length_a   1.000
_cell.length_b   1.000
_cell.length_c   1.000
_cell.angle_alpha   90.00
_cell.angle_beta   90.00
_cell.angle_gamma   90.00
#
_symmetry.space_group_name_H-M   'P 1'
#
loop_
_entity.id
_entity.type
_entity.pdbx_description
1 polymer ?
#
loop_
_entity_poly.entity_id
_entity_poly.type
_entity_poly.pdbx_seq_one_letter_code
_entity_poly.pdbx_strand_id
1 'polypeptide(L)'
;MISCIFLNQRHQRFYQTKIKINKLKPDFSKYHDGLLPAIIQDYKTSKVLMLGFMNEEAFVKTEETGKVTFYSRSKQRLWTKGEESNNFLHVKQVLLDCDQDTLLIKAEPAGPTCHTGADTCWSEKNHSDDFLSYLEEIIELRRKSSDETSYVKQLFGKGINKIAQKVGEEATEVIIEAKDNNEELFLNEGADLLFHFIVLLRAKNVSLQDVIYVLKQRHSR
;
A
#
# COMPACT_ATOMS: atom_id res chain seq x y z
N MET A 1 -24.33 -0.23 -26.63
CA MET A 1 -24.17 -1.14 -25.46
C MET A 1 -22.93 -2.01 -25.57
N ILE A 2 -21.76 -1.49 -25.98
CA ILE A 2 -20.50 -2.28 -26.18
C ILE A 2 -19.29 -1.63 -25.50
N SER A 3 -19.46 -0.55 -24.73
CA SER A 3 -18.32 0.22 -24.18
C SER A 3 -17.94 -0.07 -22.72
N CYS A 4 -18.71 -0.85 -21.95
CA CYS A 4 -18.46 -1.08 -20.52
C CYS A 4 -17.60 -2.32 -20.19
N ILE A 5 -17.40 -3.24 -21.14
CA ILE A 5 -16.71 -4.52 -20.88
C ILE A 5 -15.18 -4.38 -20.98
N PHE A 6 -14.68 -3.39 -21.74
CA PHE A 6 -13.23 -3.23 -21.95
C PHE A 6 -12.48 -2.55 -20.80
N LEU A 7 -13.15 -1.81 -19.91
CA LEU A 7 -12.50 -1.12 -18.77
C LEU A 7 -12.14 -2.07 -17.63
N ASN A 8 -12.93 -3.15 -17.45
CA ASN A 8 -12.68 -4.09 -16.34
C ASN A 8 -11.51 -5.06 -16.60
N GLN A 9 -11.16 -5.31 -17.87
CA GLN A 9 -10.03 -6.20 -18.20
C GLN A 9 -8.66 -5.50 -18.08
N ARG A 10 -8.58 -4.18 -18.16
CA ARG A 10 -7.33 -3.44 -17.95
C ARG A 10 -6.91 -3.41 -16.47
N HIS A 11 -7.86 -3.31 -15.55
CA HIS A 11 -7.57 -3.31 -14.10
C HIS A 11 -7.08 -4.68 -13.60
N GLN A 12 -7.59 -5.79 -14.16
CA GLN A 12 -7.13 -7.12 -13.75
C GLN A 12 -5.74 -7.51 -14.28
N ARG A 13 -5.24 -6.87 -15.36
CA ARG A 13 -3.90 -7.18 -15.90
C ARG A 13 -2.75 -6.63 -15.07
N PHE A 14 -2.96 -5.66 -14.18
CA PHE A 14 -1.90 -5.06 -13.36
C PHE A 14 -1.60 -5.84 -12.08
N TYR A 15 -2.47 -6.74 -11.63
CA TYR A 15 -2.32 -7.47 -10.36
C TYR A 15 -1.86 -8.93 -10.50
N GLN A 16 -1.68 -9.43 -11.71
CA GLN A 16 -1.03 -10.74 -11.93
C GLN A 16 0.45 -10.57 -12.28
N THR A 17 1.18 -9.86 -11.44
CA THR A 17 2.64 -9.99 -11.48
C THR A 17 2.97 -11.34 -10.85
N LYS A 18 3.25 -12.37 -11.68
CA LYS A 18 3.96 -13.56 -11.21
C LYS A 18 5.16 -13.05 -10.41
N ILE A 19 5.27 -13.49 -9.16
CA ILE A 19 6.39 -13.18 -8.29
C ILE A 19 7.65 -13.48 -9.12
N LYS A 20 8.41 -12.45 -9.50
CA LYS A 20 9.66 -12.61 -10.25
C LYS A 20 10.75 -13.00 -9.25
N ILE A 21 10.70 -14.24 -8.75
CA ILE A 21 11.71 -14.77 -7.84
C ILE A 21 12.79 -15.55 -8.61
N ASN A 22 12.55 -15.90 -9.87
CA ASN A 22 13.26 -16.90 -10.66
C ASN A 22 14.73 -16.62 -11.02
N LYS A 23 15.52 -15.86 -10.22
CA LYS A 23 16.98 -15.78 -10.43
C LYS A 23 17.77 -15.29 -9.20
N LEU A 24 17.14 -15.14 -8.05
CA LEU A 24 17.88 -14.74 -6.87
C LEU A 24 18.72 -15.91 -6.36
N LYS A 25 19.98 -15.64 -6.05
CA LYS A 25 20.90 -16.62 -5.47
C LYS A 25 21.48 -16.04 -4.18
N PRO A 26 20.74 -16.13 -3.06
CA PRO A 26 21.28 -15.72 -1.78
C PRO A 26 22.50 -16.54 -1.40
N ASP A 27 23.52 -15.91 -0.86
CA ASP A 27 24.75 -16.57 -0.43
C ASP A 27 24.68 -16.90 1.07
N PHE A 28 24.10 -18.05 1.39
CA PHE A 28 23.99 -18.54 2.77
C PHE A 28 25.33 -18.91 3.40
N SER A 29 26.41 -19.02 2.61
CA SER A 29 27.74 -19.35 3.13
C SER A 29 28.46 -18.20 3.81
N LYS A 30 27.99 -16.96 3.63
CA LYS A 30 28.58 -15.77 4.25
C LYS A 30 28.47 -15.74 5.76
N TYR A 31 27.45 -16.37 6.32
CA TYR A 31 27.28 -16.51 7.76
C TYR A 31 27.59 -17.94 8.19
N HIS A 32 28.34 -18.06 9.28
CA HIS A 32 28.79 -19.36 9.80
C HIS A 32 27.64 -20.31 10.21
N ASP A 33 26.47 -19.75 10.54
CA ASP A 33 25.25 -20.49 10.88
C ASP A 33 24.31 -20.70 9.67
N GLY A 34 24.71 -20.22 8.48
CA GLY A 34 23.90 -20.34 7.26
C GLY A 34 22.59 -19.56 7.30
N LEU A 35 22.47 -18.54 8.16
CA LEU A 35 21.25 -17.77 8.35
C LEU A 35 21.39 -16.35 7.82
N LEU A 36 20.63 -15.99 6.79
CA LEU A 36 20.55 -14.63 6.28
C LEU A 36 19.47 -13.84 7.01
N PRO A 37 19.72 -12.56 7.34
CA PRO A 37 18.67 -11.66 7.77
C PRO A 37 17.67 -11.42 6.65
N ALA A 38 16.38 -11.45 7.00
CA ALA A 38 15.28 -11.15 6.09
C ALA A 38 14.42 -10.03 6.68
N ILE A 39 14.51 -8.86 6.06
CA ILE A 39 13.72 -7.68 6.39
C ILE A 39 12.39 -7.81 5.67
N ILE A 40 11.29 -7.75 6.42
CA ILE A 40 9.95 -7.78 5.84
C ILE A 40 9.38 -6.39 5.84
N GLN A 41 9.05 -5.91 4.66
CA GLN A 41 8.48 -4.59 4.41
C GLN A 41 7.06 -4.75 3.85
N ASP A 42 6.12 -3.95 4.32
CA ASP A 42 4.80 -3.88 3.70
C ASP A 42 4.91 -3.37 2.26
N TYR A 43 4.26 -4.08 1.35
CA TYR A 43 4.31 -3.76 -0.09
C TYR A 43 3.62 -2.43 -0.43
N LYS A 44 2.59 -2.03 0.34
CA LYS A 44 1.79 -0.83 0.10
C LYS A 44 2.32 0.38 0.84
N THR A 45 2.61 0.20 2.15
CA THR A 45 2.99 1.32 3.03
C THR A 45 4.48 1.58 3.05
N SER A 46 5.30 0.62 2.59
CA SER A 46 6.76 0.60 2.73
C SER A 46 7.27 0.59 4.18
N LYS A 47 6.39 0.38 5.17
CA LYS A 47 6.81 0.22 6.57
C LYS A 47 7.51 -1.12 6.76
N VAL A 48 8.56 -1.12 7.58
CA VAL A 48 9.22 -2.37 7.98
C VAL A 48 8.36 -3.06 9.04
N LEU A 49 7.90 -4.27 8.73
CA LEU A 49 6.98 -5.03 9.57
C LEU A 49 7.71 -5.83 10.64
N MET A 50 8.78 -6.50 10.25
CA MET A 50 9.61 -7.32 11.13
C MET A 50 10.94 -7.68 10.47
N LEU A 51 11.86 -8.22 11.26
CA LEU A 51 13.05 -8.91 10.82
C LEU A 51 13.02 -10.36 11.33
N GLY A 52 13.42 -11.28 10.49
CA GLY A 52 13.64 -12.69 10.84
C GLY A 52 14.88 -13.22 10.16
N PHE A 53 15.15 -14.53 10.34
CA PHE A 53 16.30 -15.18 9.72
C PHE A 53 15.83 -16.35 8.85
N MET A 54 16.48 -16.55 7.72
CA MET A 54 16.19 -17.63 6.77
C MET A 54 17.46 -18.44 6.49
N ASN A 55 17.32 -19.75 6.53
CA ASN A 55 18.25 -20.65 5.85
C ASN A 55 17.75 -20.93 4.43
N GLU A 56 18.49 -21.67 3.64
CA GLU A 56 18.14 -22.02 2.26
C GLU A 56 16.76 -22.69 2.17
N GLU A 57 16.45 -23.61 3.08
CA GLU A 57 15.17 -24.32 3.13
C GLU A 57 13.98 -23.37 3.40
N ALA A 58 14.16 -22.39 4.32
CA ALA A 58 13.15 -21.37 4.61
C ALA A 58 12.90 -20.47 3.40
N PHE A 59 13.97 -20.12 2.68
CA PHE A 59 13.89 -19.32 1.46
C PHE A 59 13.11 -20.07 0.36
N VAL A 60 13.49 -21.31 0.06
CA VAL A 60 12.80 -22.16 -0.93
C VAL A 60 11.32 -22.31 -0.58
N LYS A 61 11.01 -22.59 0.69
CA LYS A 61 9.62 -22.71 1.13
C LYS A 61 8.83 -21.40 1.00
N THR A 62 9.49 -20.27 1.21
CA THR A 62 8.88 -18.95 0.98
C THR A 62 8.54 -18.74 -0.48
N GLU A 63 9.45 -19.15 -1.40
CA GLU A 63 9.21 -19.07 -2.84
C GLU A 63 8.06 -19.98 -3.30
N GLU A 64 8.04 -21.21 -2.83
CA GLU A 64 7.03 -22.21 -3.20
C GLU A 64 5.62 -21.86 -2.71
N THR A 65 5.52 -21.38 -1.47
CA THR A 65 4.22 -21.14 -0.83
C THR A 65 3.69 -19.71 -1.03
N GLY A 66 4.57 -18.78 -1.40
CA GLY A 66 4.25 -17.35 -1.43
C GLY A 66 3.99 -16.75 -0.05
N LYS A 67 4.35 -17.47 1.04
CA LYS A 67 4.20 -17.03 2.42
C LYS A 67 5.57 -16.96 3.09
N VAL A 68 5.84 -15.87 3.80
CA VAL A 68 7.13 -15.69 4.48
C VAL A 68 7.36 -16.77 5.52
N THR A 69 8.41 -17.55 5.32
CA THR A 69 8.86 -18.63 6.21
C THR A 69 10.26 -18.33 6.70
N PHE A 70 10.49 -18.42 7.99
CA PHE A 70 11.76 -18.20 8.66
C PHE A 70 12.33 -19.50 9.23
N TYR A 71 13.59 -19.45 9.62
CA TYR A 71 14.21 -20.45 10.49
C TYR A 71 14.24 -19.92 11.94
N SER A 72 13.58 -20.62 12.84
CA SER A 72 13.58 -20.28 14.27
C SER A 72 14.85 -20.82 14.94
N ARG A 73 15.76 -19.93 15.32
CA ARG A 73 17.01 -20.27 16.02
C ARG A 73 16.77 -20.93 17.37
N SER A 74 15.74 -20.51 18.09
CA SER A 74 15.41 -21.07 19.42
C SER A 74 14.72 -22.43 19.35
N LYS A 75 13.85 -22.64 18.35
CA LYS A 75 13.10 -23.89 18.17
C LYS A 75 13.75 -24.85 17.17
N GLN A 76 14.82 -24.43 16.49
CA GLN A 76 15.58 -25.21 15.50
C GLN A 76 14.65 -25.83 14.42
N ARG A 77 13.69 -25.03 13.90
CA ARG A 77 12.75 -25.48 12.88
C ARG A 77 12.34 -24.34 11.95
N LEU A 78 11.79 -24.70 10.81
CA LEU A 78 11.08 -23.76 9.96
C LEU A 78 9.82 -23.24 10.68
N TRP A 79 9.54 -21.97 10.45
CA TRP A 79 8.38 -21.28 11.00
C TRP A 79 7.78 -20.35 9.96
N THR A 80 6.56 -20.64 9.48
CA THR A 80 5.83 -19.77 8.58
C THR A 80 5.10 -18.71 9.39
N LYS A 81 5.37 -17.45 9.13
CA LYS A 81 4.70 -16.34 9.84
C LYS A 81 3.20 -16.42 9.62
N GLY A 82 2.46 -16.48 10.73
CA GLY A 82 1.00 -16.64 10.72
C GLY A 82 0.51 -18.07 10.87
N GLU A 83 1.40 -19.07 11.04
CA GLU A 83 0.97 -20.48 11.17
C GLU A 83 0.04 -20.74 12.37
N GLU A 84 0.11 -19.92 13.43
CA GLU A 84 -0.76 -20.01 14.61
C GLU A 84 -1.89 -18.95 14.58
N SER A 85 -1.60 -17.73 14.10
CA SER A 85 -2.51 -16.58 14.18
C SER A 85 -3.35 -16.36 12.92
N ASN A 86 -3.08 -17.09 11.83
CA ASN A 86 -3.59 -16.85 10.48
C ASN A 86 -3.20 -15.48 9.87
N ASN A 87 -2.40 -14.65 10.56
CA ASN A 87 -1.87 -13.40 10.06
C ASN A 87 -0.63 -13.67 9.19
N PHE A 88 -0.85 -14.27 8.03
CA PHE A 88 0.21 -14.57 7.07
C PHE A 88 0.77 -13.30 6.44
N LEU A 89 2.04 -13.37 6.00
CA LEU A 89 2.70 -12.37 5.18
C LEU A 89 2.80 -12.92 3.76
N HIS A 90 1.97 -12.40 2.85
CA HIS A 90 1.91 -12.83 1.45
C HIS A 90 2.98 -12.12 0.63
N VAL A 91 3.94 -12.85 0.09
CA VAL A 91 5.06 -12.32 -0.68
C VAL A 91 4.57 -11.66 -1.96
N LYS A 92 5.02 -10.43 -2.23
CA LYS A 92 4.80 -9.69 -3.48
C LYS A 92 6.09 -9.53 -4.27
N GLN A 93 7.20 -9.34 -3.59
CA GLN A 93 8.52 -9.19 -4.20
C GLN A 93 9.60 -9.63 -3.23
N VAL A 94 10.66 -10.24 -3.74
CA VAL A 94 11.90 -10.50 -3.00
C VAL A 94 13.02 -9.75 -3.69
N LEU A 95 13.84 -9.08 -2.93
CA LEU A 95 15.04 -8.38 -3.34
C LEU A 95 16.21 -8.92 -2.54
N LEU A 96 17.37 -8.97 -3.16
CA LEU A 96 18.63 -9.34 -2.56
C LEU A 96 19.51 -8.11 -2.59
N ASP A 97 20.29 -7.89 -1.55
CA ASP A 97 21.23 -6.76 -1.52
C ASP A 97 22.43 -6.98 -2.47
N CYS A 98 23.33 -5.99 -2.51
CA CYS A 98 24.40 -5.96 -3.51
C CYS A 98 25.43 -7.05 -3.33
N ASP A 99 25.61 -7.56 -2.14
CA ASP A 99 26.59 -8.61 -1.80
C ASP A 99 25.95 -9.96 -1.43
N GLN A 100 24.63 -10.09 -1.64
CA GLN A 100 23.84 -11.32 -1.65
C GLN A 100 23.67 -12.00 -0.28
N ASP A 101 23.74 -11.23 0.80
CA ASP A 101 23.66 -11.75 2.15
C ASP A 101 22.49 -11.21 3.01
N THR A 102 21.65 -10.35 2.43
CA THR A 102 20.47 -9.80 3.09
C THR A 102 19.26 -9.81 2.15
N LEU A 103 18.14 -10.29 2.66
CA LEU A 103 16.87 -10.32 1.92
C LEU A 103 15.97 -9.16 2.34
N LEU A 104 15.43 -8.43 1.35
CA LEU A 104 14.29 -7.54 1.53
C LEU A 104 13.06 -8.16 0.87
N ILE A 105 12.10 -8.58 1.69
CA ILE A 105 10.87 -9.21 1.22
C ILE A 105 9.72 -8.21 1.39
N LYS A 106 9.16 -7.78 0.26
CA LYS A 106 7.94 -6.96 0.25
C LYS A 106 6.74 -7.89 0.30
N ALA A 107 5.94 -7.76 1.35
CA ALA A 107 4.81 -8.64 1.62
C ALA A 107 3.52 -7.85 1.91
N GLU A 108 2.38 -8.48 1.68
CA GLU A 108 1.08 -7.97 2.08
C GLU A 108 0.66 -8.73 3.35
N PRO A 109 0.55 -8.06 4.51
CA PRO A 109 0.11 -8.70 5.75
C PRO A 109 -1.40 -8.97 5.72
N ALA A 110 -1.82 -10.16 6.17
CA ALA A 110 -3.23 -10.50 6.34
C ALA A 110 -3.84 -9.91 7.63
N GLY A 111 -3.01 -9.36 8.50
CA GLY A 111 -3.38 -8.77 9.78
C GLY A 111 -2.15 -8.32 10.57
N PRO A 112 -2.29 -8.01 11.86
CA PRO A 112 -1.18 -7.57 12.72
C PRO A 112 0.02 -8.51 12.65
N THR A 113 1.21 -7.95 12.44
CA THR A 113 2.41 -8.75 12.25
C THR A 113 3.00 -9.22 13.58
N CYS A 114 2.98 -8.37 14.61
CA CYS A 114 3.55 -8.73 15.92
C CYS A 114 2.66 -9.73 16.68
N HIS A 115 3.29 -10.58 17.47
CA HIS A 115 2.59 -11.52 18.36
C HIS A 115 1.82 -10.81 19.49
N THR A 116 2.14 -9.56 19.79
CA THR A 116 1.41 -8.70 20.74
C THR A 116 0.13 -8.10 20.16
N GLY A 117 -0.16 -8.33 18.89
CA GLY A 117 -1.28 -7.70 18.17
C GLY A 117 -0.96 -6.34 17.55
N ALA A 118 0.29 -5.84 17.66
CA ALA A 118 0.72 -4.63 16.98
C ALA A 118 0.95 -4.87 15.47
N ASP A 119 0.78 -3.82 14.66
CA ASP A 119 0.94 -3.93 13.21
C ASP A 119 2.38 -4.27 12.81
N THR A 120 3.37 -3.77 13.55
CA THR A 120 4.80 -4.05 13.33
C THR A 120 5.47 -4.51 14.61
N CYS A 121 6.65 -5.14 14.50
CA CYS A 121 7.46 -5.52 15.67
C CYS A 121 8.07 -4.32 16.42
N TRP A 122 7.95 -3.12 15.88
CA TRP A 122 8.41 -1.87 16.50
C TRP A 122 7.27 -1.05 17.11
N SER A 123 6.06 -1.63 17.23
CA SER A 123 4.85 -0.95 17.73
C SER A 123 4.41 0.25 16.89
N GLU A 124 4.91 0.37 15.66
CA GLU A 124 4.46 1.37 14.70
C GLU A 124 3.15 0.93 14.03
N LYS A 125 2.30 1.89 13.72
CA LYS A 125 1.12 1.66 12.89
C LYS A 125 1.54 1.40 11.44
N ASN A 126 0.97 0.37 10.83
CA ASN A 126 1.21 0.04 9.43
C ASN A 126 0.27 0.83 8.50
N HIS A 127 0.42 2.13 8.47
CA HIS A 127 -0.23 3.00 7.50
C HIS A 127 0.82 3.70 6.64
N SER A 128 0.45 4.10 5.45
CA SER A 128 1.30 4.93 4.60
C SER A 128 1.62 6.25 5.29
N ASP A 129 2.88 6.68 5.26
CA ASP A 129 3.25 8.05 5.64
C ASP A 129 2.77 9.06 4.59
N ASP A 130 2.32 8.59 3.43
CA ASP A 130 1.61 9.38 2.45
C ASP A 130 0.20 9.67 2.94
N PHE A 131 0.04 10.83 3.55
CA PHE A 131 -1.23 11.30 4.10
C PHE A 131 -2.36 11.30 3.05
N LEU A 132 -2.06 11.55 1.78
CA LEU A 132 -3.09 11.56 0.74
C LEU A 132 -3.62 10.15 0.43
N SER A 133 -2.75 9.14 0.43
CA SER A 133 -3.18 7.74 0.34
C SER A 133 -4.02 7.31 1.54
N TYR A 134 -3.62 7.71 2.75
CA TYR A 134 -4.41 7.48 3.96
C TYR A 134 -5.77 8.18 3.89
N LEU A 135 -5.81 9.44 3.45
CA LEU A 135 -7.06 10.19 3.26
C LEU A 135 -7.99 9.51 2.26
N GLU A 136 -7.45 8.97 1.17
CA GLU A 136 -8.22 8.20 0.18
C GLU A 136 -8.86 6.95 0.80
N GLU A 137 -8.15 6.22 1.65
CA GLU A 137 -8.67 5.07 2.38
C GLU A 137 -9.81 5.49 3.35
N ILE A 138 -9.64 6.58 4.10
CA ILE A 138 -10.68 7.11 5.00
C ILE A 138 -11.93 7.53 4.23
N ILE A 139 -11.78 8.19 3.08
CA ILE A 139 -12.90 8.55 2.21
C ILE A 139 -13.69 7.31 1.78
N GLU A 140 -13.00 6.23 1.38
CA GLU A 140 -13.66 4.99 0.97
C GLU A 140 -14.34 4.28 2.15
N LEU A 141 -13.74 4.28 3.34
CA LEU A 141 -14.35 3.75 4.55
C LEU A 141 -15.64 4.51 4.91
N ARG A 142 -15.60 5.85 4.88
CA ARG A 142 -16.78 6.69 5.16
C ARG A 142 -17.86 6.54 4.11
N ARG A 143 -17.50 6.38 2.83
CA ARG A 143 -18.46 6.08 1.76
C ARG A 143 -19.26 4.82 2.06
N LYS A 144 -18.62 3.77 2.61
CA LYS A 144 -19.24 2.46 2.91
C LYS A 144 -19.85 2.38 4.31
N SER A 145 -19.61 3.36 5.17
CA SER A 145 -20.08 3.32 6.54
C SER A 145 -21.60 3.40 6.63
N SER A 146 -22.18 2.96 7.77
CA SER A 146 -23.60 3.14 8.09
C SER A 146 -23.89 4.52 8.72
N ASP A 147 -22.87 5.36 8.94
CA ASP A 147 -23.01 6.67 9.56
C ASP A 147 -23.56 7.70 8.55
N GLU A 148 -24.84 7.95 8.64
CA GLU A 148 -25.54 8.94 7.80
C GLU A 148 -25.16 10.39 8.11
N THR A 149 -24.48 10.66 9.23
CA THR A 149 -24.02 12.02 9.60
C THR A 149 -22.70 12.37 8.92
N SER A 150 -22.00 11.38 8.34
CA SER A 150 -20.74 11.59 7.63
C SER A 150 -20.92 12.48 6.39
N TYR A 151 -20.22 13.60 6.35
CA TYR A 151 -20.17 14.51 5.20
C TYR A 151 -19.85 13.76 3.88
N VAL A 152 -18.83 12.90 3.92
CA VAL A 152 -18.42 12.10 2.77
C VAL A 152 -19.58 11.25 2.27
N LYS A 153 -20.25 10.51 3.18
CA LYS A 153 -21.40 9.68 2.79
C LYS A 153 -22.53 10.49 2.18
N GLN A 154 -22.88 11.61 2.79
CA GLN A 154 -23.91 12.52 2.26
C GLN A 154 -23.54 13.07 0.90
N LEU A 155 -22.26 13.42 0.68
CA LEU A 155 -21.77 13.91 -0.60
C LEU A 155 -21.86 12.86 -1.70
N PHE A 156 -21.48 11.62 -1.41
CA PHE A 156 -21.69 10.48 -2.34
C PHE A 156 -23.17 10.24 -2.63
N GLY A 157 -24.04 10.36 -1.63
CA GLY A 157 -25.49 10.25 -1.77
C GLY A 157 -26.10 11.30 -2.72
N LYS A 158 -25.54 12.52 -2.75
CA LYS A 158 -25.95 13.59 -3.69
C LYS A 158 -25.50 13.36 -5.12
N GLY A 159 -24.61 12.38 -5.36
CA GLY A 159 -24.21 11.92 -6.68
C GLY A 159 -23.10 12.73 -7.32
N ILE A 160 -22.64 12.23 -8.48
CA ILE A 160 -21.44 12.70 -9.18
C ILE A 160 -21.49 14.19 -9.56
N ASN A 161 -22.67 14.70 -9.92
CA ASN A 161 -22.81 16.09 -10.33
C ASN A 161 -22.52 17.05 -9.16
N LYS A 162 -22.97 16.72 -7.94
CA LYS A 162 -22.67 17.54 -6.75
C LYS A 162 -21.21 17.45 -6.34
N ILE A 163 -20.60 16.26 -6.46
CA ILE A 163 -19.17 16.09 -6.21
C ILE A 163 -18.34 16.91 -7.20
N ALA A 164 -18.66 16.84 -8.50
CA ALA A 164 -17.96 17.61 -9.53
C ALA A 164 -18.16 19.12 -9.35
N GLN A 165 -19.36 19.55 -8.94
CA GLN A 165 -19.65 20.95 -8.60
C GLN A 165 -18.72 21.43 -7.48
N LYS A 166 -18.55 20.64 -6.39
CA LYS A 166 -17.65 21.00 -5.29
C LYS A 166 -16.20 21.19 -5.76
N VAL A 167 -15.67 20.30 -6.60
CA VAL A 167 -14.32 20.48 -7.17
C VAL A 167 -14.21 21.81 -7.93
N GLY A 168 -15.24 22.20 -8.67
CA GLY A 168 -15.26 23.46 -9.42
C GLY A 168 -15.33 24.69 -8.48
N GLU A 169 -16.12 24.62 -7.40
CA GLU A 169 -16.23 25.65 -6.35
C GLU A 169 -14.84 25.88 -5.72
N GLU A 170 -14.22 24.84 -5.16
CA GLU A 170 -12.91 24.92 -4.48
C GLU A 170 -11.78 25.38 -5.44
N ALA A 171 -11.79 24.91 -6.71
CA ALA A 171 -10.83 25.39 -7.69
C ALA A 171 -10.95 26.89 -7.96
N THR A 172 -12.17 27.42 -7.94
CA THR A 172 -12.42 28.85 -8.10
C THR A 172 -11.95 29.64 -6.88
N GLU A 173 -12.20 29.12 -5.67
CA GLU A 173 -11.77 29.74 -4.42
C GLU A 173 -10.24 29.77 -4.32
N VAL A 174 -9.52 28.70 -4.69
CA VAL A 174 -8.05 28.71 -4.81
C VAL A 174 -7.56 29.81 -5.76
N ILE A 175 -8.24 30.03 -6.89
CA ILE A 175 -7.84 31.08 -7.87
C ILE A 175 -8.06 32.47 -7.29
N ILE A 176 -9.11 32.66 -6.51
CA ILE A 176 -9.41 33.95 -5.85
C ILE A 176 -8.34 34.24 -4.80
N GLU A 177 -8.11 33.29 -3.88
CA GLU A 177 -7.16 33.47 -2.78
C GLU A 177 -5.70 33.55 -3.26
N ALA A 178 -5.37 32.96 -4.43
CA ALA A 178 -4.03 33.10 -5.03
C ALA A 178 -3.68 34.53 -5.45
N LYS A 179 -4.65 35.45 -5.49
CA LYS A 179 -4.43 36.87 -5.85
C LYS A 179 -4.22 37.73 -4.61
N ASP A 180 -4.59 37.25 -3.44
CA ASP A 180 -4.47 37.93 -2.19
C ASP A 180 -3.20 37.50 -1.44
N ASN A 181 -2.83 38.26 -0.39
CA ASN A 181 -1.66 37.96 0.41
C ASN A 181 -2.01 37.14 1.67
N ASN A 182 -3.15 36.44 1.69
CA ASN A 182 -3.57 35.60 2.81
C ASN A 182 -3.19 34.14 2.54
N GLU A 183 -2.00 33.76 2.98
CA GLU A 183 -1.49 32.41 2.82
C GLU A 183 -2.37 31.34 3.50
N GLU A 184 -2.98 31.67 4.66
CA GLU A 184 -3.82 30.72 5.40
C GLU A 184 -5.07 30.36 4.61
N LEU A 185 -5.76 31.34 4.03
CA LEU A 185 -6.94 31.07 3.19
C LEU A 185 -6.56 30.30 1.95
N PHE A 186 -5.49 30.69 1.24
CA PHE A 186 -5.01 29.97 0.06
C PHE A 186 -4.71 28.49 0.36
N LEU A 187 -4.06 28.19 1.49
CA LEU A 187 -3.77 26.81 1.90
C LEU A 187 -5.04 26.03 2.24
N ASN A 188 -6.02 26.65 2.90
CA ASN A 188 -7.29 26.01 3.23
C ASN A 188 -8.06 25.62 1.96
N GLU A 189 -8.22 26.54 1.01
CA GLU A 189 -8.90 26.25 -0.26
C GLU A 189 -8.14 25.21 -1.10
N GLY A 190 -6.81 25.24 -1.07
CA GLY A 190 -5.97 24.23 -1.69
C GLY A 190 -6.19 22.82 -1.08
N ALA A 191 -6.35 22.75 0.24
CA ALA A 191 -6.65 21.50 0.95
C ALA A 191 -8.06 20.98 0.60
N ASP A 192 -9.05 21.86 0.54
CA ASP A 192 -10.43 21.52 0.18
C ASP A 192 -10.54 21.05 -1.27
N LEU A 193 -9.81 21.69 -2.17
CA LEU A 193 -9.70 21.23 -3.56
C LEU A 193 -9.13 19.82 -3.67
N LEU A 194 -8.02 19.53 -2.98
CA LEU A 194 -7.42 18.20 -2.96
C LEU A 194 -8.37 17.15 -2.37
N PHE A 195 -9.04 17.47 -1.28
CA PHE A 195 -10.01 16.59 -0.65
C PHE A 195 -11.16 16.24 -1.61
N HIS A 196 -11.82 17.24 -2.18
CA HIS A 196 -12.95 17.03 -3.11
C HIS A 196 -12.51 16.34 -4.40
N PHE A 197 -11.28 16.60 -4.87
CA PHE A 197 -10.73 15.89 -6.01
C PHE A 197 -10.54 14.39 -5.72
N ILE A 198 -10.04 14.01 -4.55
CA ILE A 198 -9.93 12.60 -4.14
C ILE A 198 -11.32 11.96 -4.05
N VAL A 199 -12.33 12.66 -3.47
CA VAL A 199 -13.73 12.18 -3.46
C VAL A 199 -14.25 11.93 -4.88
N LEU A 200 -13.96 12.83 -5.82
CA LEU A 200 -14.35 12.69 -7.22
C LEU A 200 -13.67 11.46 -7.88
N LEU A 201 -12.38 11.25 -7.63
CA LEU A 201 -11.66 10.07 -8.12
C LEU A 201 -12.33 8.77 -7.60
N ARG A 202 -12.64 8.71 -6.30
CA ARG A 202 -13.32 7.55 -5.71
C ARG A 202 -14.72 7.36 -6.26
N ALA A 203 -15.46 8.43 -6.58
CA ALA A 203 -16.76 8.34 -7.24
C ALA A 203 -16.66 7.76 -8.65
N LYS A 204 -15.52 7.93 -9.32
CA LYS A 204 -15.21 7.35 -10.63
C LYS A 204 -14.54 5.97 -10.55
N ASN A 205 -14.35 5.42 -9.34
CA ASN A 205 -13.58 4.19 -9.05
C ASN A 205 -12.14 4.25 -9.60
N VAL A 206 -11.53 5.43 -9.55
CA VAL A 206 -10.13 5.72 -9.90
C VAL A 206 -9.38 6.06 -8.61
N SER A 207 -8.10 5.72 -8.51
CA SER A 207 -7.25 6.07 -7.37
C SER A 207 -6.40 7.31 -7.65
N LEU A 208 -5.91 7.95 -6.58
CA LEU A 208 -4.93 9.01 -6.71
C LEU A 208 -3.63 8.50 -7.37
N GLN A 209 -3.25 7.26 -7.11
CA GLN A 209 -2.08 6.62 -7.73
C GLN A 209 -2.22 6.49 -9.25
N ASP A 210 -3.43 6.31 -9.79
CA ASP A 210 -3.66 6.29 -11.23
C ASP A 210 -3.34 7.66 -11.86
N VAL A 211 -3.70 8.75 -11.17
CA VAL A 211 -3.36 10.12 -11.60
C VAL A 211 -1.86 10.36 -11.52
N ILE A 212 -1.23 9.96 -10.41
CA ILE A 212 0.22 10.06 -10.22
C ILE A 212 0.95 9.25 -11.30
N TYR A 213 0.46 8.07 -11.66
CA TYR A 213 1.03 7.27 -12.74
C TYR A 213 1.02 8.03 -14.08
N VAL A 214 -0.10 8.67 -14.43
CA VAL A 214 -0.19 9.49 -15.65
C VAL A 214 0.82 10.65 -15.62
N LEU A 215 0.97 11.32 -14.48
CA LEU A 215 1.97 12.38 -14.31
C LEU A 215 3.40 11.87 -14.51
N LYS A 216 3.73 10.72 -13.89
CA LYS A 216 5.05 10.07 -14.06
C LYS A 216 5.33 9.74 -15.53
N GLN A 217 4.34 9.20 -16.26
CA GLN A 217 4.50 8.90 -17.69
C GLN A 217 4.75 10.14 -18.55
N ARG A 218 4.19 11.29 -18.18
CA ARG A 218 4.44 12.56 -18.89
C ARG A 218 5.81 13.14 -18.58
N HIS A 219 6.34 12.88 -17.38
CA HIS A 219 7.63 13.42 -16.92
C HIS A 219 8.82 12.57 -17.36
N SER A 220 8.61 11.31 -17.74
CA SER A 220 9.65 10.36 -18.18
C SER A 220 9.92 10.42 -19.71
N ARG A 221 9.45 11.48 -20.38
CA ARG A 221 9.68 11.70 -21.82
C ARG A 221 10.79 12.70 -22.07
#